data_2cbcf925f9e244d098ae2057bfa5334d
#
_entry.id   2cbcf925f9e244d098ae2057bfa5334d
#
_cell.length_a   1.000
_cell.length_b   1.000
_cell.length_c   1.000
_cell.angle_alpha   90.00
_cell.angle_beta   90.00
_cell.angle_gamma   90.00
#
_symmetry.space_group_name_H-M   'P 1'
#
loop_
_entity.id
_entity.type
_entity.pdbx_description
1 polymer ?
#
loop_
_entity_poly.entity_id
_entity_poly.type
_entity_poly.pdbx_seq_one_letter_code
_entity_poly.pdbx_strand_id
1 'polypeptide(L)'
;MNEKKLNNIEFLRIIGCIAIVFLHMFNHIGLLEHSINVSLFQKLNTMTHNAQKAVDMFFILSGFFFAYKLNPNKSLYDFIKQKVARLYPVLICIVIISLLFSPFVKWNIFDHLFVLLGLTGTGLIKTFGHTSLEQFWYVSTMLWISVMFFYLRKNYEIKNSNFIIALLIIFSYSFLIHAKNGRISNHTQTFYYIFNVSMLRGFGGMGIGYFIGEWYKKNEKKIENIIYSDKQKIFISIIEFICLSFIIRNLIFHKLNYHNDLLYIIIFTITIITFLIKKGIFSKMLDNIICTNISKYTYSIYMVHILIIKILKEVFWKYYTNFLYKFPILNITIALVLIFLSGICIYYFIEQPSKKYVNKLVQRI
;
A
#
# COMPACT_ATOMS: atom_id res chain seq x y z
N MET A 1 -10.07 -24.00 9.85
CA MET A 1 -10.95 -23.47 8.77
C MET A 1 -10.05 -22.90 7.68
N ASN A 2 -10.16 -23.41 6.45
CA ASN A 2 -9.46 -22.79 5.32
C ASN A 2 -10.02 -21.37 5.10
N GLU A 3 -9.17 -20.35 5.30
CA GLU A 3 -9.56 -18.97 5.03
C GLU A 3 -9.97 -18.82 3.57
N LYS A 4 -11.19 -18.35 3.34
CA LYS A 4 -11.68 -18.05 2.00
C LYS A 4 -10.80 -17.00 1.36
N LYS A 5 -10.22 -17.31 0.22
CA LYS A 5 -9.40 -16.35 -0.53
C LYS A 5 -10.31 -15.42 -1.33
N LEU A 6 -10.06 -14.12 -1.22
CA LEU A 6 -10.74 -13.08 -1.98
C LEU A 6 -9.84 -12.69 -3.18
N ASN A 7 -9.78 -13.59 -4.18
CA ASN A 7 -8.83 -13.47 -5.29
C ASN A 7 -8.97 -12.16 -6.09
N ASN A 8 -10.20 -11.68 -6.28
CA ASN A 8 -10.47 -10.43 -6.97
C ASN A 8 -9.97 -9.19 -6.19
N ILE A 9 -10.03 -9.22 -4.86
CA ILE A 9 -9.44 -8.16 -4.02
C ILE A 9 -7.91 -8.16 -4.13
N GLU A 10 -7.30 -9.33 -4.30
CA GLU A 10 -5.85 -9.44 -4.52
C GLU A 10 -5.40 -8.76 -5.83
N PHE A 11 -6.25 -8.70 -6.84
CA PHE A 11 -5.99 -7.96 -8.09
C PHE A 11 -5.77 -6.47 -7.85
N LEU A 12 -6.56 -5.84 -6.96
CA LEU A 12 -6.37 -4.43 -6.61
C LEU A 12 -5.01 -4.18 -5.96
N ARG A 13 -4.52 -5.12 -5.15
CA ARG A 13 -3.18 -5.05 -4.56
C ARG A 13 -2.09 -5.11 -5.63
N ILE A 14 -2.26 -5.94 -6.66
CA ILE A 14 -1.31 -6.05 -7.78
C ILE A 14 -1.22 -4.73 -8.53
N ILE A 15 -2.37 -4.18 -8.96
CA ILE A 15 -2.40 -2.90 -9.70
C ILE A 15 -1.77 -1.77 -8.87
N GLY A 16 -2.13 -1.66 -7.60
CA GLY A 16 -1.57 -0.65 -6.72
C GLY A 16 -0.06 -0.79 -6.55
N CYS A 17 0.45 -2.02 -6.39
CA CYS A 17 1.88 -2.29 -6.28
C CYS A 17 2.63 -1.88 -7.56
N ILE A 18 2.13 -2.28 -8.73
CA ILE A 18 2.71 -1.92 -10.03
C ILE A 18 2.73 -0.39 -10.20
N ALA A 19 1.63 0.28 -9.90
CA ALA A 19 1.53 1.74 -10.02
C ALA A 19 2.58 2.46 -9.14
N ILE A 20 2.78 2.02 -7.90
CA ILE A 20 3.79 2.58 -6.98
C ILE A 20 5.21 2.31 -7.47
N VAL A 21 5.50 1.12 -7.99
CA VAL A 21 6.82 0.81 -8.56
C VAL A 21 7.13 1.73 -9.73
N PHE A 22 6.19 1.93 -10.64
CA PHE A 22 6.35 2.87 -11.78
C PHE A 22 6.55 4.31 -11.31
N LEU A 23 5.75 4.78 -10.35
CA LEU A 23 5.89 6.12 -9.77
C LEU A 23 7.32 6.38 -9.30
N HIS A 24 7.84 5.51 -8.44
CA HIS A 24 9.17 5.72 -7.87
C HIS A 24 10.28 5.53 -8.90
N MET A 25 10.12 4.59 -9.81
CA MET A 25 11.09 4.38 -10.89
C MET A 25 11.23 5.63 -11.77
N PHE A 26 10.13 6.21 -12.24
CA PHE A 26 10.19 7.39 -13.10
C PHE A 26 10.58 8.66 -12.35
N ASN A 27 10.20 8.81 -11.08
CA ASN A 27 10.67 9.92 -10.25
C ASN A 27 12.19 9.89 -10.08
N HIS A 28 12.80 8.75 -9.84
CA HIS A 28 14.24 8.64 -9.64
C HIS A 28 15.05 8.73 -10.94
N ILE A 29 14.54 8.21 -12.04
CA ILE A 29 15.16 8.33 -13.36
C ILE A 29 15.05 9.78 -13.88
N GLY A 30 13.90 10.43 -13.68
CA GLY A 30 13.66 11.82 -14.11
C GLY A 30 14.53 12.87 -13.41
N LEU A 31 15.12 12.54 -12.26
CA LEU A 31 16.06 13.40 -11.53
C LEU A 31 17.51 13.36 -12.08
N LEU A 32 17.78 12.57 -13.10
CA LEU A 32 19.06 12.56 -13.82
C LEU A 32 19.06 13.70 -14.86
N GLU A 33 19.36 14.89 -14.44
CA GLU A 33 19.04 16.19 -15.08
C GLU A 33 19.73 16.53 -16.41
N HIS A 34 20.50 15.68 -17.07
CA HIS A 34 21.30 16.07 -18.24
C HIS A 34 21.08 15.20 -19.48
N SER A 35 19.84 14.79 -19.80
CA SER A 35 19.60 13.85 -20.89
C SER A 35 18.93 14.40 -22.12
N ILE A 36 19.38 13.95 -23.27
CA ILE A 36 18.79 14.19 -24.60
C ILE A 36 17.34 13.72 -24.69
N ASN A 37 16.91 12.76 -23.86
CA ASN A 37 15.53 12.23 -23.77
C ASN A 37 14.76 12.73 -22.54
N VAL A 38 15.06 13.92 -22.03
CA VAL A 38 14.34 14.57 -20.91
C VAL A 38 12.82 14.56 -21.13
N SER A 39 12.37 14.75 -22.37
CA SER A 39 10.94 14.81 -22.70
C SER A 39 10.19 13.50 -22.44
N LEU A 40 10.78 12.34 -22.75
CA LEU A 40 10.15 11.02 -22.53
C LEU A 40 10.05 10.71 -21.03
N PHE A 41 11.15 10.84 -20.28
CA PHE A 41 11.16 10.56 -18.84
C PHE A 41 10.30 11.54 -18.05
N GLN A 42 10.32 12.81 -18.40
CA GLN A 42 9.44 13.82 -17.79
C GLN A 42 7.98 13.52 -18.08
N LYS A 43 7.63 13.11 -19.32
CA LYS A 43 6.28 12.71 -19.68
C LYS A 43 5.84 11.47 -18.89
N LEU A 44 6.67 10.44 -18.81
CA LEU A 44 6.38 9.22 -18.03
C LEU A 44 6.25 9.55 -16.54
N ASN A 45 7.12 10.38 -15.98
CA ASN A 45 7.03 10.84 -14.61
C ASN A 45 5.70 11.60 -14.35
N THR A 46 5.33 12.54 -15.22
CA THR A 46 4.07 13.26 -15.07
C THR A 46 2.84 12.35 -15.18
N MET A 47 2.90 11.31 -16.02
CA MET A 47 1.81 10.34 -16.19
C MET A 47 1.62 9.47 -14.96
N THR A 48 2.69 9.07 -14.28
CA THR A 48 2.61 8.15 -13.14
C THR A 48 2.47 8.85 -11.79
N HIS A 49 2.50 10.17 -11.75
CA HIS A 49 2.53 10.93 -10.48
C HIS A 49 1.28 10.73 -9.61
N ASN A 50 0.12 10.45 -10.20
CA ASN A 50 -1.10 10.10 -9.47
C ASN A 50 -1.05 8.74 -8.76
N ALA A 51 -0.09 7.88 -9.11
CA ALA A 51 0.02 6.55 -8.51
C ALA A 51 0.26 6.58 -6.99
N GLN A 52 0.75 7.70 -6.44
CA GLN A 52 0.82 7.91 -4.98
C GLN A 52 -0.53 7.73 -4.26
N LYS A 53 -1.66 7.87 -4.98
CA LYS A 53 -3.01 7.65 -4.45
C LYS A 53 -3.34 6.17 -4.25
N ALA A 54 -2.58 5.26 -4.88
CA ALA A 54 -2.71 3.82 -4.61
C ALA A 54 -2.44 3.45 -3.15
N VAL A 55 -1.68 4.27 -2.42
CA VAL A 55 -1.44 4.08 -0.99
C VAL A 55 -2.73 4.23 -0.19
N ASP A 56 -3.64 5.11 -0.58
CA ASP A 56 -4.95 5.26 0.08
C ASP A 56 -5.79 3.99 -0.14
N MET A 57 -5.76 3.41 -1.34
CA MET A 57 -6.37 2.10 -1.59
C MET A 57 -5.76 1.01 -0.70
N PHE A 58 -4.44 1.00 -0.50
CA PHE A 58 -3.79 0.06 0.41
C PHE A 58 -4.20 0.26 1.87
N PHE A 59 -4.42 1.49 2.33
CA PHE A 59 -4.97 1.73 3.66
C PHE A 59 -6.38 1.17 3.80
N ILE A 60 -7.27 1.39 2.81
CA ILE A 60 -8.63 0.84 2.82
C ILE A 60 -8.58 -0.70 2.84
N LEU A 61 -7.77 -1.32 1.99
CA LEU A 61 -7.59 -2.77 1.98
C LEU A 61 -7.02 -3.30 3.29
N SER A 62 -6.07 -2.58 3.92
CA SER A 62 -5.48 -2.98 5.19
C SER A 62 -6.49 -2.93 6.33
N GLY A 63 -7.34 -1.90 6.36
CA GLY A 63 -8.46 -1.79 7.30
C GLY A 63 -9.51 -2.88 7.09
N PHE A 64 -9.84 -3.18 5.83
CA PHE A 64 -10.73 -4.27 5.48
C PHE A 64 -10.22 -5.62 6.00
N PHE A 65 -9.00 -6.00 5.65
CA PHE A 65 -8.43 -7.26 6.10
C PHE A 65 -8.21 -7.31 7.62
N PHE A 66 -7.92 -6.17 8.24
CA PHE A 66 -7.84 -6.06 9.69
C PHE A 66 -9.19 -6.46 10.34
N ALA A 67 -10.30 -5.82 9.94
CA ALA A 67 -11.61 -6.09 10.51
C ALA A 67 -12.14 -7.49 10.16
N TYR A 68 -11.99 -7.90 8.91
CA TYR A 68 -12.44 -9.22 8.44
C TYR A 68 -11.80 -10.37 9.22
N LYS A 69 -10.48 -10.25 9.53
CA LYS A 69 -9.71 -11.26 10.26
C LYS A 69 -9.60 -10.98 11.77
N LEU A 70 -10.26 -9.95 12.26
CA LEU A 70 -10.17 -9.57 13.66
C LEU A 70 -10.71 -10.66 14.58
N ASN A 71 -9.87 -11.08 15.53
CA ASN A 71 -10.26 -11.89 16.68
C ASN A 71 -10.01 -11.09 17.96
N PRO A 72 -11.05 -10.51 18.59
CA PRO A 72 -10.90 -9.68 19.79
C PRO A 72 -10.50 -10.48 21.04
N ASN A 73 -10.63 -11.82 21.02
CA ASN A 73 -10.26 -12.67 22.15
C ASN A 73 -8.74 -12.80 22.33
N LYS A 74 -7.94 -12.44 21.32
CA LYS A 74 -6.48 -12.43 21.45
C LYS A 74 -5.99 -11.39 22.43
N SER A 75 -4.83 -11.64 23.07
CA SER A 75 -4.14 -10.60 23.83
C SER A 75 -3.58 -9.52 22.89
N LEU A 76 -3.42 -8.30 23.40
CA LEU A 76 -2.76 -7.23 22.65
C LEU A 76 -1.31 -7.61 22.29
N TYR A 77 -0.63 -8.27 23.23
CA TYR A 77 0.72 -8.77 23.01
C TYR A 77 0.80 -9.77 21.84
N ASP A 78 -0.11 -10.74 21.80
CA ASP A 78 -0.13 -11.74 20.73
C ASP A 78 -0.46 -11.11 19.37
N PHE A 79 -1.35 -10.12 19.36
CA PHE A 79 -1.65 -9.37 18.15
C PHE A 79 -0.42 -8.63 17.61
N ILE A 80 0.27 -7.88 18.48
CA ILE A 80 1.51 -7.16 18.11
C ILE A 80 2.59 -8.14 17.66
N LYS A 81 2.82 -9.21 18.44
CA LYS A 81 3.79 -10.26 18.11
C LYS A 81 3.55 -10.85 16.72
N GLN A 82 2.29 -11.14 16.37
CA GLN A 82 1.94 -11.65 15.05
C GLN A 82 2.21 -10.63 13.93
N LYS A 83 1.89 -9.36 14.16
CA LYS A 83 2.16 -8.28 13.19
C LYS A 83 3.65 -8.09 12.98
N VAL A 84 4.43 -8.00 14.06
CA VAL A 84 5.89 -7.85 14.01
C VAL A 84 6.51 -9.05 13.32
N ALA A 85 6.18 -10.25 13.71
CA ALA A 85 6.74 -11.47 13.13
C ALA A 85 6.39 -11.65 11.64
N ARG A 86 5.32 -11.03 11.16
CA ARG A 86 4.95 -11.03 9.75
C ARG A 86 5.69 -9.95 8.94
N LEU A 87 5.89 -8.77 9.50
CA LEU A 87 6.38 -7.59 8.77
C LEU A 87 7.89 -7.42 8.88
N TYR A 88 8.44 -7.63 10.08
CA TYR A 88 9.83 -7.30 10.40
C TYR A 88 10.90 -8.15 9.71
N PRO A 89 10.73 -9.44 9.44
CA PRO A 89 11.79 -10.20 8.76
C PRO A 89 12.20 -9.62 7.41
N VAL A 90 11.23 -9.21 6.60
CA VAL A 90 11.50 -8.53 5.32
C VAL A 90 12.09 -7.14 5.56
N LEU A 91 11.56 -6.39 6.51
CA LEU A 91 12.04 -5.06 6.88
C LEU A 91 13.50 -5.11 7.32
N ILE A 92 13.87 -6.01 8.23
CA ILE A 92 15.25 -6.19 8.70
C ILE A 92 16.19 -6.55 7.54
N CYS A 93 15.77 -7.46 6.67
CA CYS A 93 16.54 -7.81 5.47
C CYS A 93 16.84 -6.59 4.61
N ILE A 94 15.83 -5.77 4.32
CA ILE A 94 15.99 -4.55 3.51
C ILE A 94 16.94 -3.56 4.21
N VAL A 95 16.81 -3.38 5.52
CA VAL A 95 17.71 -2.52 6.32
C VAL A 95 19.15 -3.02 6.23
N ILE A 96 19.39 -4.33 6.37
CA ILE A 96 20.74 -4.91 6.27
C ILE A 96 21.32 -4.69 4.87
N ILE A 97 20.56 -4.97 3.81
CA ILE A 97 21.02 -4.72 2.44
C ILE A 97 21.31 -3.23 2.24
N SER A 98 20.45 -2.34 2.74
CA SER A 98 20.64 -0.90 2.70
C SER A 98 21.95 -0.49 3.36
N LEU A 99 22.28 -1.02 4.52
CA LEU A 99 23.53 -0.76 5.24
C LEU A 99 24.76 -1.24 4.45
N LEU A 100 24.69 -2.40 3.79
CA LEU A 100 25.79 -2.91 2.95
C LEU A 100 26.09 -1.98 1.76
N PHE A 101 25.09 -1.29 1.23
CA PHE A 101 25.26 -0.31 0.15
C PHE A 101 25.51 1.12 0.65
N SER A 102 25.61 1.35 1.96
CA SER A 102 25.83 2.69 2.55
C SER A 102 27.11 3.41 2.07
N PRO A 103 28.20 2.75 1.71
CA PRO A 103 29.38 3.43 1.14
C PRO A 103 29.09 4.14 -0.19
N PHE A 104 28.14 3.63 -0.97
CA PHE A 104 27.75 4.20 -2.28
C PHE A 104 26.66 5.25 -2.16
N VAL A 105 25.80 5.13 -1.14
CA VAL A 105 24.68 6.03 -0.91
C VAL A 105 24.83 6.59 0.50
N LYS A 106 24.96 7.93 0.61
CA LYS A 106 25.10 8.60 1.91
C LYS A 106 23.79 8.46 2.72
N TRP A 107 23.73 7.44 3.55
CA TRP A 107 22.58 7.16 4.42
C TRP A 107 22.91 7.43 5.88
N ASN A 108 21.93 8.01 6.59
CA ASN A 108 22.05 8.22 8.01
C ASN A 108 21.67 6.94 8.77
N ILE A 109 22.52 6.46 9.66
CA ILE A 109 22.26 5.27 10.49
C ILE A 109 21.02 5.45 11.37
N PHE A 110 20.72 6.66 11.82
CA PHE A 110 19.52 6.96 12.61
C PHE A 110 18.24 6.70 11.82
N ASP A 111 18.22 6.89 10.50
CA ASP A 111 17.06 6.60 9.67
C ASP A 111 16.74 5.11 9.69
N HIS A 112 17.75 4.25 9.69
CA HIS A 112 17.59 2.82 9.79
C HIS A 112 17.04 2.39 11.15
N LEU A 113 17.53 3.02 12.22
CA LEU A 113 17.01 2.80 13.57
C LEU A 113 15.54 3.20 13.67
N PHE A 114 15.16 4.35 13.12
CA PHE A 114 13.77 4.82 13.14
C PHE A 114 12.83 3.93 12.32
N VAL A 115 13.31 3.38 11.22
CA VAL A 115 12.58 2.37 10.45
C VAL A 115 12.36 1.11 11.29
N LEU A 116 13.41 0.60 11.95
CA LEU A 116 13.31 -0.58 12.81
C LEU A 116 12.38 -0.38 14.00
N LEU A 117 12.33 0.83 14.55
CA LEU A 117 11.40 1.19 15.63
C LEU A 117 9.96 1.44 15.13
N GLY A 118 9.73 1.42 13.79
CA GLY A 118 8.42 1.69 13.20
C GLY A 118 7.95 3.14 13.42
N LEU A 119 8.87 4.10 13.52
CA LEU A 119 8.55 5.50 13.83
C LEU A 119 8.40 6.37 12.57
N THR A 120 8.75 5.85 11.39
CA THR A 120 8.59 6.56 10.13
C THR A 120 7.09 6.79 9.83
N GLY A 121 6.73 8.00 9.41
CA GLY A 121 5.33 8.34 9.10
C GLY A 121 4.42 8.56 10.32
N THR A 122 4.94 8.43 11.55
CA THR A 122 4.16 8.72 12.77
C THR A 122 4.08 10.21 13.13
N GLY A 123 4.97 11.03 12.57
CA GLY A 123 5.13 12.44 12.93
C GLY A 123 6.05 12.70 14.11
N LEU A 124 6.45 11.66 14.85
CA LEU A 124 7.41 11.78 15.96
C LEU A 124 8.82 12.14 15.50
N ILE A 125 9.11 11.90 14.24
CA ILE A 125 10.40 12.17 13.61
C ILE A 125 10.15 12.90 12.30
N LYS A 126 10.98 13.89 11.97
CA LYS A 126 11.00 14.46 10.63
C LYS A 126 11.35 13.34 9.66
N THR A 127 10.40 13.01 8.78
CA THR A 127 10.68 12.05 7.71
C THR A 127 11.69 12.66 6.76
N PHE A 128 12.84 12.04 6.65
CA PHE A 128 13.91 12.49 5.79
C PHE A 128 13.54 12.18 4.34
N GLY A 129 13.32 13.21 3.54
CA GLY A 129 12.81 13.11 2.16
C GLY A 129 13.74 12.46 1.15
N HIS A 130 14.86 11.86 1.57
CA HIS A 130 15.87 11.30 0.67
C HIS A 130 16.44 9.94 1.13
N THR A 131 15.76 9.24 2.02
CA THR A 131 16.24 7.93 2.48
C THR A 131 15.83 6.82 1.51
N SER A 132 16.68 5.81 1.37
CA SER A 132 16.37 4.59 0.60
C SER A 132 15.23 3.77 1.19
N LEU A 133 14.72 4.21 2.32
CA LEU A 133 13.75 3.51 3.15
C LEU A 133 12.45 4.31 3.31
N GLU A 134 12.23 5.30 2.43
CA GLU A 134 11.04 6.17 2.51
C GLU A 134 9.72 5.41 2.41
N GLN A 135 9.65 4.26 1.69
CA GLN A 135 8.43 3.45 1.58
C GLN A 135 7.93 2.88 2.92
N PHE A 136 8.78 2.82 3.94
CA PHE A 136 8.41 2.25 5.24
C PHE A 136 7.41 3.09 6.03
N TRP A 137 7.23 4.37 5.69
CA TRP A 137 6.24 5.21 6.35
C TRP A 137 4.83 4.59 6.34
N TYR A 138 4.43 3.96 5.23
CA TYR A 138 3.15 3.29 5.10
C TYR A 138 3.02 2.09 6.06
N VAL A 139 4.07 1.27 6.13
CA VAL A 139 4.08 0.06 6.98
C VAL A 139 4.01 0.43 8.46
N SER A 140 4.77 1.45 8.87
CA SER A 140 4.77 1.97 10.24
C SER A 140 3.40 2.53 10.60
N THR A 141 2.83 3.39 9.75
CA THR A 141 1.49 3.95 9.93
C THR A 141 0.42 2.86 10.06
N MET A 142 0.42 1.89 9.13
CA MET A 142 -0.51 0.76 9.15
C MET A 142 -0.36 -0.07 10.43
N LEU A 143 0.86 -0.29 10.90
CA LEU A 143 1.11 -1.05 12.13
C LEU A 143 0.48 -0.37 13.34
N TRP A 144 0.80 0.90 13.58
CA TRP A 144 0.31 1.66 14.72
C TRP A 144 -1.20 1.82 14.73
N ILE A 145 -1.81 2.12 13.59
CA ILE A 145 -3.27 2.22 13.49
C ILE A 145 -3.92 0.86 13.73
N SER A 146 -3.33 -0.24 13.21
CA SER A 146 -3.84 -1.59 13.51
C SER A 146 -3.81 -1.90 15.00
N VAL A 147 -2.74 -1.51 15.71
CA VAL A 147 -2.60 -1.69 17.18
C VAL A 147 -3.66 -0.88 17.90
N MET A 148 -3.85 0.38 17.51
CA MET A 148 -4.85 1.25 18.13
C MET A 148 -6.28 0.74 17.90
N PHE A 149 -6.64 0.35 16.66
CA PHE A 149 -7.96 -0.21 16.37
C PHE A 149 -8.18 -1.54 17.09
N PHE A 150 -7.15 -2.37 17.22
CA PHE A 150 -7.23 -3.60 18.01
C PHE A 150 -7.50 -3.30 19.49
N TYR A 151 -6.76 -2.33 20.06
CA TYR A 151 -6.95 -1.90 21.45
C TYR A 151 -8.37 -1.39 21.69
N LEU A 152 -8.90 -0.54 20.80
CA LEU A 152 -10.28 -0.05 20.89
C LEU A 152 -11.29 -1.20 20.86
N ARG A 153 -11.13 -2.13 19.91
CA ARG A 153 -12.05 -3.27 19.75
C ARG A 153 -11.98 -4.31 20.87
N LYS A 154 -10.87 -4.35 21.59
CA LYS A 154 -10.69 -5.25 22.74
C LYS A 154 -11.28 -4.69 24.03
N ASN A 155 -11.08 -3.40 24.27
CA ASN A 155 -11.37 -2.79 25.58
C ASN A 155 -12.69 -2.02 25.64
N TYR A 156 -13.29 -1.74 24.49
CA TYR A 156 -14.57 -1.03 24.43
C TYR A 156 -15.63 -1.86 23.71
N GLU A 157 -16.88 -1.59 24.04
CA GLU A 157 -18.02 -2.14 23.31
C GLU A 157 -17.94 -1.79 21.81
N ILE A 158 -18.51 -2.67 20.98
CA ILE A 158 -18.51 -2.51 19.52
C ILE A 158 -19.04 -1.13 19.10
N LYS A 159 -20.16 -0.67 19.75
CA LYS A 159 -20.78 0.62 19.46
C LYS A 159 -19.81 1.78 19.71
N ASN A 160 -19.17 1.80 20.87
CA ASN A 160 -18.24 2.86 21.26
C ASN A 160 -16.97 2.84 20.39
N SER A 161 -16.41 1.66 20.13
CA SER A 161 -15.26 1.51 19.22
C SER A 161 -15.59 2.03 17.84
N ASN A 162 -16.74 1.66 17.29
CA ASN A 162 -17.18 2.11 15.96
C ASN A 162 -17.40 3.62 15.93
N PHE A 163 -17.97 4.20 16.99
CA PHE A 163 -18.13 5.65 17.10
C PHE A 163 -16.79 6.38 17.07
N ILE A 164 -15.81 5.93 17.87
CA ILE A 164 -14.45 6.51 17.89
C ILE A 164 -13.80 6.40 16.51
N ILE A 165 -13.88 5.23 15.87
CA ILE A 165 -13.28 5.04 14.53
C ILE A 165 -13.97 5.95 13.51
N ALA A 166 -15.30 6.12 13.57
CA ALA A 166 -16.03 7.03 12.68
C ALA A 166 -15.59 8.49 12.87
N LEU A 167 -15.43 8.93 14.13
CA LEU A 167 -14.90 10.27 14.44
C LEU A 167 -13.48 10.46 13.89
N LEU A 168 -12.62 9.45 14.00
CA LEU A 168 -11.26 9.51 13.44
C LEU A 168 -11.26 9.64 11.91
N ILE A 169 -12.18 8.97 11.21
CA ILE A 169 -12.33 9.12 9.74
C ILE A 169 -12.74 10.56 9.40
N ILE A 170 -13.81 11.05 10.03
CA ILE A 170 -14.36 12.40 9.78
C ILE A 170 -13.28 13.45 10.07
N PHE A 171 -12.68 13.40 11.26
CA PHE A 171 -11.61 14.33 11.65
C PHE A 171 -10.47 14.30 10.65
N SER A 172 -9.96 13.12 10.31
CA SER A 172 -8.79 12.95 9.44
C SER A 172 -9.02 13.55 8.05
N TYR A 173 -10.12 13.22 7.40
CA TYR A 173 -10.40 13.74 6.07
C TYR A 173 -10.81 15.21 6.07
N SER A 174 -11.63 15.63 7.03
CA SER A 174 -12.00 17.06 7.16
C SER A 174 -10.76 17.93 7.38
N PHE A 175 -9.84 17.49 8.26
CA PHE A 175 -8.59 18.19 8.51
C PHE A 175 -7.71 18.23 7.26
N LEU A 176 -7.49 17.09 6.59
CA LEU A 176 -6.64 17.02 5.39
C LEU A 176 -7.19 17.88 4.25
N ILE A 177 -8.50 17.86 4.02
CA ILE A 177 -9.13 18.66 2.98
C ILE A 177 -8.95 20.14 3.26
N HIS A 178 -9.23 20.58 4.50
CA HIS A 178 -9.10 21.96 4.89
C HIS A 178 -7.64 22.43 4.88
N ALA A 179 -6.75 21.71 5.55
CA ALA A 179 -5.35 22.12 5.72
C ALA A 179 -4.53 22.07 4.42
N LYS A 180 -4.99 21.36 3.39
CA LYS A 180 -4.26 21.15 2.13
C LYS A 180 -5.05 21.54 0.88
N ASN A 181 -6.11 22.31 1.00
CA ASN A 181 -6.95 22.72 -0.13
C ASN A 181 -7.38 21.51 -1.01
N GLY A 182 -7.89 20.46 -0.38
CA GLY A 182 -8.34 19.24 -1.05
C GLY A 182 -7.25 18.20 -1.39
N ARG A 183 -5.99 18.48 -1.09
CA ARG A 183 -4.87 17.55 -1.35
C ARG A 183 -4.65 16.62 -0.17
N ILE A 184 -4.75 15.31 -0.39
CA ILE A 184 -4.50 14.31 0.66
C ILE A 184 -3.10 13.68 0.53
N SER A 185 -2.48 13.79 -0.64
CA SER A 185 -1.43 12.91 -1.11
C SER A 185 0.02 13.17 -0.67
N ASN A 186 0.33 14.15 0.16
CA ASN A 186 1.72 14.36 0.61
C ASN A 186 1.94 13.77 2.01
N HIS A 187 2.78 12.73 2.13
CA HIS A 187 2.98 11.97 3.37
C HIS A 187 4.01 12.56 4.35
N THR A 188 4.88 13.45 3.89
CA THR A 188 6.00 13.98 4.71
C THR A 188 5.63 15.18 5.57
N GLN A 189 4.44 15.74 5.36
CA GLN A 189 4.04 16.99 5.99
C GLN A 189 3.45 16.76 7.39
N THR A 190 3.84 17.60 8.34
CA THR A 190 3.27 17.64 9.69
C THR A 190 2.71 19.04 9.93
N PHE A 191 1.45 19.10 10.41
CA PHE A 191 0.77 20.34 10.76
C PHE A 191 0.77 20.51 12.28
N TYR A 192 1.01 21.75 12.72
CA TYR A 192 0.99 22.12 14.14
C TYR A 192 1.85 21.18 15.01
N TYR A 193 2.94 20.62 14.46
CA TYR A 193 3.85 19.68 15.12
C TYR A 193 3.22 18.38 15.63
N ILE A 194 1.92 18.18 15.46
CA ILE A 194 1.17 17.04 16.02
C ILE A 194 0.54 16.17 14.92
N PHE A 195 -0.07 16.80 13.91
CA PHE A 195 -0.85 16.09 12.91
C PHE A 195 0.00 15.72 11.69
N ASN A 196 0.46 14.48 11.66
CA ASN A 196 1.17 13.95 10.49
C ASN A 196 0.19 13.47 9.43
N VAL A 197 0.40 13.87 8.18
CA VAL A 197 -0.46 13.50 7.04
C VAL A 197 -0.53 11.99 6.84
N SER A 198 0.56 11.26 7.07
CA SER A 198 0.57 9.79 6.95
C SER A 198 -0.41 9.14 7.93
N MET A 199 -0.39 9.57 9.20
CA MET A 199 -1.30 9.05 10.22
C MET A 199 -2.75 9.40 9.92
N LEU A 200 -3.03 10.64 9.52
CA LEU A 200 -4.37 11.05 9.14
C LEU A 200 -4.90 10.27 7.93
N ARG A 201 -4.08 10.11 6.86
CA ARG A 201 -4.46 9.24 5.73
C ARG A 201 -4.74 7.81 6.17
N GLY A 202 -3.89 7.29 7.05
CA GLY A 202 -4.05 5.95 7.59
C GLY A 202 -5.33 5.79 8.41
N PHE A 203 -5.65 6.71 9.31
CA PHE A 203 -6.90 6.68 10.09
C PHE A 203 -8.13 6.75 9.19
N GLY A 204 -8.14 7.65 8.20
CA GLY A 204 -9.22 7.77 7.24
C GLY A 204 -9.39 6.49 6.42
N GLY A 205 -8.33 6.06 5.72
CA GLY A 205 -8.39 4.90 4.82
C GLY A 205 -8.62 3.58 5.54
N MET A 206 -7.87 3.29 6.61
CA MET A 206 -8.07 2.07 7.39
C MET A 206 -9.41 2.06 8.13
N GLY A 207 -9.91 3.22 8.55
CA GLY A 207 -11.23 3.34 9.17
C GLY A 207 -12.36 2.98 8.20
N ILE A 208 -12.34 3.51 6.96
CA ILE A 208 -13.29 3.12 5.91
C ILE A 208 -13.19 1.61 5.66
N GLY A 209 -11.96 1.09 5.49
CA GLY A 209 -11.74 -0.33 5.29
C GLY A 209 -12.26 -1.19 6.45
N TYR A 210 -12.09 -0.72 7.69
CA TYR A 210 -12.62 -1.37 8.87
C TYR A 210 -14.14 -1.55 8.80
N PHE A 211 -14.89 -0.50 8.46
CA PHE A 211 -16.35 -0.61 8.33
C PHE A 211 -16.78 -1.54 7.19
N ILE A 212 -16.07 -1.52 6.06
CA ILE A 212 -16.31 -2.46 4.97
C ILE A 212 -16.08 -3.91 5.45
N GLY A 213 -15.01 -4.15 6.21
CA GLY A 213 -14.67 -5.47 6.75
C GLY A 213 -15.69 -6.00 7.75
N GLU A 214 -16.14 -5.17 8.71
CA GLU A 214 -17.19 -5.52 9.67
C GLU A 214 -18.52 -5.80 8.94
N TRP A 215 -18.89 -4.94 7.97
CA TRP A 215 -20.09 -5.14 7.18
C TRP A 215 -20.03 -6.45 6.39
N TYR A 216 -18.93 -6.71 5.69
CA TYR A 216 -18.78 -7.91 4.89
C TYR A 216 -18.78 -9.17 5.75
N LYS A 217 -18.04 -9.20 6.85
CA LYS A 217 -17.99 -10.32 7.80
C LYS A 217 -19.38 -10.69 8.32
N LYS A 218 -20.22 -9.68 8.62
CA LYS A 218 -21.59 -9.88 9.11
C LYS A 218 -22.54 -10.39 8.02
N ASN A 219 -22.34 -9.99 6.77
CA ASN A 219 -23.27 -10.22 5.68
C ASN A 219 -22.77 -11.21 4.62
N GLU A 220 -21.59 -11.80 4.76
CA GLU A 220 -20.94 -12.65 3.73
C GLU A 220 -21.86 -13.75 3.23
N LYS A 221 -22.43 -14.57 4.12
CA LYS A 221 -23.36 -15.64 3.76
C LYS A 221 -24.63 -15.10 3.07
N LYS A 222 -25.15 -13.96 3.53
CA LYS A 222 -26.32 -13.33 2.92
C LYS A 222 -26.01 -12.85 1.51
N ILE A 223 -24.87 -12.19 1.31
CA ILE A 223 -24.41 -11.69 0.00
C ILE A 223 -24.24 -12.83 -1.00
N GLU A 224 -23.70 -13.97 -0.57
CA GLU A 224 -23.54 -15.15 -1.43
C GLU A 224 -24.88 -15.71 -1.91
N ASN A 225 -25.87 -15.77 -1.02
CA ASN A 225 -27.18 -16.39 -1.26
C ASN A 225 -28.17 -15.45 -1.97
N ILE A 226 -27.92 -14.14 -2.06
CA ILE A 226 -28.80 -13.22 -2.78
C ILE A 226 -28.77 -13.54 -4.28
N ILE A 227 -29.95 -13.80 -4.84
CA ILE A 227 -30.16 -13.94 -6.29
C ILE A 227 -30.36 -12.55 -6.88
N TYR A 228 -29.45 -12.16 -7.75
CA TYR A 228 -29.51 -10.89 -8.47
C TYR A 228 -30.14 -11.10 -9.84
N SER A 229 -31.08 -10.22 -10.22
CA SER A 229 -31.62 -10.17 -11.57
C SER A 229 -30.52 -9.82 -12.59
N ASP A 230 -30.72 -10.14 -13.85
CA ASP A 230 -29.73 -9.84 -14.89
C ASP A 230 -29.50 -8.33 -15.06
N LYS A 231 -30.55 -7.53 -14.90
CA LYS A 231 -30.44 -6.06 -14.88
C LYS A 231 -29.53 -5.57 -13.75
N GLN A 232 -29.64 -6.14 -12.56
CA GLN A 232 -28.76 -5.80 -11.42
C GLN A 232 -27.30 -6.23 -11.66
N LYS A 233 -27.08 -7.41 -12.25
CA LYS A 233 -25.72 -7.88 -12.60
C LYS A 233 -25.07 -6.96 -13.65
N ILE A 234 -25.83 -6.54 -14.66
CA ILE A 234 -25.38 -5.60 -15.70
C ILE A 234 -25.05 -4.25 -15.03
N PHE A 235 -25.91 -3.73 -14.18
CA PHE A 235 -25.66 -2.48 -13.47
C PHE A 235 -24.37 -2.52 -12.63
N ILE A 236 -24.17 -3.60 -11.85
CA ILE A 236 -22.92 -3.81 -11.08
C ILE A 236 -21.72 -3.86 -12.02
N SER A 237 -21.82 -4.55 -13.16
CA SER A 237 -20.73 -4.65 -14.14
C SER A 237 -20.36 -3.31 -14.74
N ILE A 238 -21.34 -2.44 -14.99
CA ILE A 238 -21.11 -1.07 -15.46
C ILE A 238 -20.37 -0.25 -14.41
N ILE A 239 -20.76 -0.35 -13.12
CA ILE A 239 -20.05 0.31 -12.03
C ILE A 239 -18.60 -0.19 -11.93
N GLU A 240 -18.39 -1.51 -11.97
CA GLU A 240 -17.05 -2.10 -11.96
C GLU A 240 -16.19 -1.58 -13.12
N PHE A 241 -16.76 -1.54 -14.33
CA PHE A 241 -16.06 -1.03 -15.52
C PHE A 241 -15.65 0.44 -15.37
N ILE A 242 -16.58 1.29 -14.95
CA ILE A 242 -16.31 2.73 -14.74
C ILE A 242 -15.23 2.93 -13.69
N CYS A 243 -15.37 2.26 -12.54
CA CYS A 243 -14.42 2.38 -11.44
C CYS A 243 -13.03 1.85 -11.81
N LEU A 244 -12.93 0.67 -12.41
CA LEU A 244 -11.66 0.10 -12.87
C LEU A 244 -10.99 0.95 -13.95
N SER A 245 -11.76 1.40 -14.94
CA SER A 245 -11.26 2.29 -16.00
C SER A 245 -10.73 3.61 -15.41
N PHE A 246 -11.44 4.18 -14.44
CA PHE A 246 -10.98 5.36 -13.71
C PHE A 246 -9.68 5.09 -12.95
N ILE A 247 -9.60 3.98 -12.21
CA ILE A 247 -8.40 3.61 -11.44
C ILE A 247 -7.21 3.42 -12.36
N ILE A 248 -7.33 2.60 -13.40
CA ILE A 248 -6.24 2.30 -14.34
C ILE A 248 -5.78 3.56 -15.06
N ARG A 249 -6.74 4.31 -15.63
CA ARG A 249 -6.42 5.56 -16.33
C ARG A 249 -5.68 6.55 -15.44
N ASN A 250 -6.18 6.76 -14.23
CA ASN A 250 -5.68 7.83 -13.37
C ASN A 250 -4.42 7.45 -12.59
N LEU A 251 -4.24 6.17 -12.20
CA LEU A 251 -3.02 5.76 -11.51
C LEU A 251 -1.83 5.61 -12.46
N ILE A 252 -2.07 5.26 -13.74
CA ILE A 252 -0.99 4.91 -14.66
C ILE A 252 -0.78 5.98 -15.74
N PHE A 253 -1.83 6.68 -16.17
CA PHE A 253 -1.79 7.50 -17.39
C PHE A 253 -2.20 8.96 -17.20
N HIS A 254 -2.35 9.46 -15.97
CA HIS A 254 -2.89 10.80 -15.78
C HIS A 254 -1.97 11.72 -14.99
N LYS A 255 -1.81 12.96 -15.48
CA LYS A 255 -1.12 14.05 -14.79
C LYS A 255 -1.76 14.30 -13.41
N LEU A 256 -0.95 14.64 -12.42
CA LEU A 256 -1.38 14.90 -11.06
C LEU A 256 -2.51 15.94 -11.00
N ASN A 257 -3.66 15.55 -10.48
CA ASN A 257 -4.77 16.44 -10.16
C ASN A 257 -5.05 16.40 -8.67
N TYR A 258 -4.78 17.49 -7.98
CA TYR A 258 -4.86 17.58 -6.52
C TYR A 258 -6.30 17.78 -5.99
N HIS A 259 -7.19 18.34 -6.81
CA HIS A 259 -8.52 18.73 -6.34
C HIS A 259 -9.51 17.58 -6.17
N ASN A 260 -9.15 16.37 -6.61
CA ASN A 260 -10.07 15.22 -6.66
C ASN A 260 -9.64 14.05 -5.74
N ASP A 261 -8.83 14.31 -4.70
CA ASP A 261 -8.32 13.21 -3.86
C ASP A 261 -9.44 12.42 -3.15
N LEU A 262 -10.50 13.08 -2.69
CA LEU A 262 -11.67 12.40 -2.14
C LEU A 262 -12.38 11.50 -3.14
N LEU A 263 -12.46 11.90 -4.40
CA LEU A 263 -13.08 11.09 -5.45
C LEU A 263 -12.38 9.74 -5.58
N TYR A 264 -11.04 9.71 -5.47
CA TYR A 264 -10.30 8.43 -5.50
C TYR A 264 -10.67 7.53 -4.33
N ILE A 265 -10.82 8.09 -3.12
CA ILE A 265 -11.22 7.31 -1.94
C ILE A 265 -12.61 6.71 -2.13
N ILE A 266 -13.56 7.50 -2.66
CA ILE A 266 -14.92 7.04 -2.95
C ILE A 266 -14.88 5.92 -3.99
N ILE A 267 -14.14 6.10 -5.10
CA ILE A 267 -14.06 5.11 -6.18
C ILE A 267 -13.36 3.82 -5.68
N PHE A 268 -12.29 3.92 -4.91
CA PHE A 268 -11.65 2.74 -4.30
C PHE A 268 -12.62 1.99 -3.38
N THR A 269 -13.39 2.73 -2.57
CA THR A 269 -14.40 2.16 -1.68
C THR A 269 -15.48 1.42 -2.46
N ILE A 270 -16.05 2.04 -3.51
CA ILE A 270 -17.06 1.43 -4.37
C ILE A 270 -16.51 0.18 -5.05
N THR A 271 -15.28 0.25 -5.58
CA THR A 271 -14.63 -0.89 -6.24
C THR A 271 -14.47 -2.07 -5.29
N ILE A 272 -14.00 -1.83 -4.07
CA ILE A 272 -13.83 -2.89 -3.06
C ILE A 272 -15.19 -3.51 -2.72
N ILE A 273 -16.24 -2.71 -2.52
CA ILE A 273 -17.59 -3.20 -2.20
C ILE A 273 -18.15 -4.04 -3.35
N THR A 274 -18.09 -3.56 -4.59
CA THR A 274 -18.61 -4.30 -5.75
C THR A 274 -17.84 -5.61 -5.97
N PHE A 275 -16.53 -5.62 -5.74
CA PHE A 275 -15.71 -6.82 -5.81
C PHE A 275 -16.05 -7.83 -4.72
N LEU A 276 -16.40 -7.40 -3.51
CA LEU A 276 -16.85 -8.27 -2.43
C LEU A 276 -18.22 -8.90 -2.73
N ILE A 277 -19.10 -8.18 -3.42
CA ILE A 277 -20.42 -8.69 -3.85
C ILE A 277 -20.27 -9.80 -4.89
N LYS A 278 -19.23 -9.78 -5.74
CA LYS A 278 -18.91 -10.83 -6.74
C LYS A 278 -20.04 -11.14 -7.74
N LYS A 279 -20.86 -10.18 -8.11
CA LYS A 279 -21.97 -10.38 -9.05
C LYS A 279 -21.74 -9.74 -10.42
N GLY A 280 -20.79 -8.82 -10.52
CA GLY A 280 -20.40 -8.20 -11.79
C GLY A 280 -19.46 -9.09 -12.62
N ILE A 281 -19.22 -8.70 -13.86
CA ILE A 281 -18.39 -9.45 -14.82
C ILE A 281 -16.91 -9.39 -14.40
N PHE A 282 -16.40 -8.20 -14.03
CA PHE A 282 -14.99 -8.03 -13.70
C PHE A 282 -14.63 -8.69 -12.36
N SER A 283 -15.48 -8.54 -11.34
CA SER A 283 -15.26 -9.19 -10.05
C SER A 283 -15.25 -10.71 -10.15
N LYS A 284 -16.03 -11.30 -11.07
CA LYS A 284 -16.01 -12.74 -11.35
C LYS A 284 -14.78 -13.15 -12.16
N MET A 285 -14.46 -12.43 -13.22
CA MET A 285 -13.31 -12.71 -14.09
C MET A 285 -12.00 -12.68 -13.31
N LEU A 286 -11.86 -11.72 -12.40
CA LEU A 286 -10.67 -11.51 -11.58
C LEU A 286 -10.65 -12.37 -10.31
N ASP A 287 -11.72 -13.11 -10.01
CA ASP A 287 -11.75 -14.07 -8.89
C ASP A 287 -11.10 -15.39 -9.28
N ASN A 288 -9.85 -15.33 -9.70
CA ASN A 288 -9.09 -16.50 -10.12
C ASN A 288 -7.81 -16.67 -9.29
N ILE A 289 -7.28 -17.89 -9.29
CA ILE A 289 -6.09 -18.26 -8.51
C ILE A 289 -4.82 -17.52 -8.95
N ILE A 290 -4.76 -17.04 -10.19
CA ILE A 290 -3.62 -16.31 -10.74
C ILE A 290 -3.41 -15.02 -9.94
N CYS A 291 -4.49 -14.28 -9.64
CA CYS A 291 -4.42 -13.07 -8.82
C CYS A 291 -3.79 -13.34 -7.45
N THR A 292 -4.18 -14.40 -6.76
CA THR A 292 -3.58 -14.78 -5.47
C THR A 292 -2.14 -15.23 -5.63
N ASN A 293 -1.80 -15.95 -6.69
CA ASN A 293 -0.44 -16.43 -6.93
C ASN A 293 0.54 -15.28 -7.22
N ILE A 294 0.08 -14.20 -7.82
CA ILE A 294 0.90 -13.01 -8.09
C ILE A 294 0.92 -12.10 -6.85
N SER A 295 -0.22 -11.86 -6.21
CA SER A 295 -0.33 -10.91 -5.09
C SER A 295 0.51 -11.29 -3.87
N LYS A 296 0.85 -12.57 -3.70
CA LYS A 296 1.72 -13.02 -2.60
C LYS A 296 3.09 -12.33 -2.59
N TYR A 297 3.57 -11.87 -3.75
CA TYR A 297 4.84 -11.17 -3.89
C TYR A 297 4.76 -9.66 -3.66
N THR A 298 3.56 -9.07 -3.69
CA THR A 298 3.37 -7.60 -3.69
C THR A 298 3.99 -6.94 -2.47
N TYR A 299 3.97 -7.58 -1.30
CA TYR A 299 4.59 -7.03 -0.09
C TYR A 299 6.12 -6.95 -0.24
N SER A 300 6.77 -8.05 -0.61
CA SER A 300 8.23 -8.07 -0.80
C SER A 300 8.68 -7.14 -1.93
N ILE A 301 7.93 -7.06 -3.04
CA ILE A 301 8.19 -6.12 -4.15
C ILE A 301 8.07 -4.68 -3.66
N TYR A 302 6.98 -4.35 -2.94
CA TYR A 302 6.78 -3.03 -2.36
C TYR A 302 7.91 -2.64 -1.40
N MET A 303 8.44 -3.59 -0.62
CA MET A 303 9.50 -3.33 0.34
C MET A 303 10.85 -3.07 -0.31
N VAL A 304 11.16 -3.72 -1.44
CA VAL A 304 12.50 -3.68 -2.05
C VAL A 304 12.66 -2.65 -3.17
N HIS A 305 11.55 -2.19 -3.78
CA HIS A 305 11.63 -1.43 -5.05
C HIS A 305 12.47 -0.15 -4.96
N ILE A 306 12.30 0.66 -3.91
CA ILE A 306 13.07 1.91 -3.76
C ILE A 306 14.56 1.61 -3.54
N LEU A 307 14.88 0.57 -2.76
CA LEU A 307 16.27 0.17 -2.55
C LEU A 307 16.95 -0.19 -3.87
N ILE A 308 16.33 -1.03 -4.69
CA ILE A 308 16.86 -1.40 -6.01
C ILE A 308 17.02 -0.18 -6.93
N ILE A 309 16.01 0.68 -6.99
CA ILE A 309 16.07 1.90 -7.80
C ILE A 309 17.25 2.79 -7.37
N LYS A 310 17.46 2.98 -6.07
CA LYS A 310 18.57 3.80 -5.55
C LYS A 310 19.92 3.17 -5.79
N ILE A 311 20.05 1.84 -5.63
CA ILE A 311 21.28 1.12 -5.99
C ILE A 311 21.57 1.31 -7.48
N LEU A 312 20.58 1.11 -8.35
CA LEU A 312 20.75 1.34 -9.78
C LEU A 312 21.18 2.78 -10.09
N LYS A 313 20.54 3.76 -9.42
CA LYS A 313 20.86 5.18 -9.63
C LYS A 313 22.29 5.51 -9.23
N GLU A 314 22.71 5.15 -8.04
CA GLU A 314 23.99 5.60 -7.47
C GLU A 314 25.17 4.74 -7.92
N VAL A 315 24.97 3.45 -8.23
CA VAL A 315 26.05 2.52 -8.59
C VAL A 315 26.16 2.35 -10.11
N PHE A 316 25.04 2.36 -10.84
CA PHE A 316 25.06 2.06 -12.27
C PHE A 316 24.78 3.29 -13.13
N TRP A 317 23.63 3.94 -13.01
CA TRP A 317 23.24 5.03 -13.91
C TRP A 317 24.10 6.28 -13.77
N LYS A 318 24.63 6.54 -12.59
CA LYS A 318 25.54 7.65 -12.35
C LYS A 318 26.82 7.54 -13.18
N TYR A 319 27.34 6.32 -13.36
CA TYR A 319 28.59 6.07 -14.12
C TYR A 319 28.34 5.73 -15.60
N TYR A 320 27.15 5.26 -15.95
CA TYR A 320 26.80 4.84 -17.30
C TYR A 320 25.65 5.68 -17.87
N THR A 321 25.70 6.99 -17.67
CA THR A 321 24.64 7.92 -18.12
C THR A 321 24.37 7.82 -19.61
N ASN A 322 25.43 7.77 -20.44
CA ASN A 322 25.31 7.63 -21.90
C ASN A 322 24.52 6.36 -22.29
N PHE A 323 24.74 5.25 -21.58
CA PHE A 323 24.01 4.00 -21.83
C PHE A 323 22.53 4.15 -21.43
N LEU A 324 22.25 4.79 -20.30
CA LEU A 324 20.88 5.07 -19.86
C LEU A 324 20.11 5.86 -20.93
N TYR A 325 20.75 6.88 -21.51
CA TYR A 325 20.08 7.77 -22.47
C TYR A 325 19.96 7.16 -23.87
N LYS A 326 20.94 6.37 -24.28
CA LYS A 326 20.92 5.67 -25.57
C LYS A 326 19.86 4.55 -25.60
N PHE A 327 19.63 3.88 -24.47
CA PHE A 327 18.74 2.71 -24.37
C PHE A 327 17.74 2.84 -23.20
N PRO A 328 16.87 3.88 -23.20
CA PRO A 328 15.98 4.16 -22.07
C PRO A 328 15.00 3.02 -21.77
N ILE A 329 14.40 2.41 -22.80
CA ILE A 329 13.45 1.29 -22.64
C ILE A 329 14.15 0.07 -22.04
N LEU A 330 15.35 -0.25 -22.48
CA LEU A 330 16.15 -1.36 -21.95
C LEU A 330 16.44 -1.16 -20.48
N ASN A 331 16.85 0.04 -20.07
CA ASN A 331 17.15 0.36 -18.68
C ASN A 331 15.89 0.28 -17.77
N ILE A 332 14.73 0.77 -18.25
CA ILE A 332 13.46 0.60 -17.55
C ILE A 332 13.14 -0.89 -17.38
N THR A 333 13.31 -1.67 -18.45
CA THR A 333 13.06 -3.12 -18.42
C THR A 333 13.99 -3.83 -17.43
N ILE A 334 15.29 -3.52 -17.44
CA ILE A 334 16.26 -4.08 -16.49
C ILE A 334 15.87 -3.74 -15.06
N ALA A 335 15.52 -2.47 -14.78
CA ALA A 335 15.12 -2.05 -13.45
C ALA A 335 13.86 -2.81 -12.96
N LEU A 336 12.84 -2.93 -13.81
CA LEU A 336 11.63 -3.70 -13.49
C LEU A 336 11.96 -5.17 -13.21
N VAL A 337 12.74 -5.82 -14.09
CA VAL A 337 13.13 -7.21 -13.91
C VAL A 337 13.86 -7.39 -12.58
N LEU A 338 14.82 -6.52 -12.26
CA LEU A 338 15.55 -6.59 -10.99
C LEU A 338 14.64 -6.39 -9.78
N ILE A 339 13.70 -5.44 -9.82
CA ILE A 339 12.75 -5.21 -8.73
C ILE A 339 11.87 -6.44 -8.52
N PHE A 340 11.29 -7.01 -9.59
CA PHE A 340 10.41 -8.17 -9.47
C PHE A 340 11.18 -9.42 -9.04
N LEU A 341 12.34 -9.70 -9.61
CA LEU A 341 13.17 -10.83 -9.20
C LEU A 341 13.61 -10.72 -7.74
N SER A 342 14.11 -9.55 -7.30
CA SER A 342 14.49 -9.32 -5.90
C SER A 342 13.30 -9.51 -4.96
N GLY A 343 12.11 -9.00 -5.32
CA GLY A 343 10.90 -9.21 -4.54
C GLY A 343 10.49 -10.68 -4.44
N ILE A 344 10.59 -11.44 -5.52
CA ILE A 344 10.33 -12.89 -5.54
C ILE A 344 11.35 -13.63 -4.66
N CYS A 345 12.65 -13.30 -4.78
CA CYS A 345 13.68 -13.88 -3.92
C CYS A 345 13.42 -13.61 -2.44
N ILE A 346 13.16 -12.38 -2.06
CA ILE A 346 12.83 -12.00 -0.67
C ILE A 346 11.59 -12.76 -0.18
N TYR A 347 10.59 -12.94 -1.03
CA TYR A 347 9.40 -13.71 -0.67
C TYR A 347 9.76 -15.16 -0.31
N TYR A 348 10.50 -15.86 -1.16
CA TYR A 348 10.81 -17.28 -0.92
C TYR A 348 11.82 -17.51 0.21
N PHE A 349 12.85 -16.67 0.30
CA PHE A 349 13.93 -16.87 1.28
C PHE A 349 13.63 -16.26 2.66
N ILE A 350 12.75 -15.26 2.74
CA ILE A 350 12.52 -14.51 3.98
C ILE A 350 11.05 -14.49 4.37
N GLU A 351 10.18 -13.95 3.52
CA GLU A 351 8.78 -13.72 3.89
C GLU A 351 8.01 -15.03 4.13
N GLN A 352 8.14 -15.99 3.24
CA GLN A 352 7.42 -17.27 3.34
C GLN A 352 7.90 -18.13 4.52
N PRO A 353 9.22 -18.31 4.77
CA PRO A 353 9.69 -19.03 5.94
C PRO A 353 9.26 -18.39 7.25
N SER A 354 9.33 -17.06 7.34
CA SER A 354 8.89 -16.31 8.52
C SER A 354 7.40 -16.51 8.82
N LYS A 355 6.55 -16.45 7.80
CA LYS A 355 5.11 -16.73 7.93
C LYS A 355 4.85 -18.15 8.44
N LYS A 356 5.58 -19.15 7.93
CA LYS A 356 5.45 -20.54 8.39
C LYS A 356 5.84 -20.69 9.86
N TYR A 357 6.93 -20.03 10.27
CA TYR A 357 7.39 -20.02 11.65
C TYR A 357 6.35 -19.39 12.60
N VAL A 358 5.82 -18.22 12.23
CA VAL A 358 4.78 -17.53 13.00
C VAL A 358 3.52 -18.38 13.16
N ASN A 359 3.07 -19.01 12.08
CA ASN A 359 1.89 -19.86 12.14
C ASN A 359 2.09 -21.06 13.09
N LYS A 360 3.30 -21.66 13.12
CA LYS A 360 3.63 -22.71 14.08
C LYS A 360 3.63 -22.21 15.53
N LEU A 361 4.10 -20.99 15.77
CA LEU A 361 4.06 -20.38 17.11
C LEU A 361 2.64 -20.10 17.58
N VAL A 362 1.77 -19.65 16.67
CA VAL A 362 0.37 -19.34 16.98
C VAL A 362 -0.46 -20.60 17.24
N GLN A 363 -0.10 -21.73 16.64
CA GLN A 363 -0.78 -23.04 16.90
C GLN A 363 -0.37 -23.69 18.20
N ARG A 364 0.73 -23.22 18.84
CA ARG A 364 1.23 -23.74 20.13
C ARG A 364 0.72 -22.96 21.34
N ILE A 365 -0.01 -21.89 21.10
CA ILE A 365 -0.70 -21.04 22.09
C ILE A 365 -2.21 -21.24 21.96
#